data_b188cf50b282ed5385f216631b7174a4
#
_entry.id   b188cf50b282ed5385f216631b7174a4
#
_cell.length_a   1.000
_cell.length_b   1.000
_cell.length_c   1.000
_cell.angle_alpha   90.00
_cell.angle_beta   90.00
_cell.angle_gamma   90.00
#
_symmetry.space_group_name_H-M   'P 1'
#
loop_
_entity.id
_entity.type
_entity.pdbx_description
1 polymer ?
#
loop_
_entity_poly.entity_id
_entity_poly.type
_entity_poly.pdbx_seq_one_letter_code
_entity_poly.pdbx_strand_id
1 'polypeptide(L)'
;DIGWDSSRDCFYHGYDLYMLVASDSESDLPVFPLLNPASRHDSHGFLHAFFRMRSFLPEFNISKLLLDSAHDAMPVYKYCKRNGITPFIDLNEKRGIKVKYKNDFTIGKDGVPVCKEGLRMNHDGSEPSKNRIKYRCPLASRKYGCSCEHPCSDSKYGRTVHLATKDNP
;
A
#
# COMPACT_ATOMS: atom_id res chain seq x y z
N ASP A 1 21.37 -7.22 18.99
CA ASP A 1 20.35 -6.24 18.61
C ASP A 1 19.03 -6.53 19.34
N ILE A 2 18.15 -5.52 19.44
CA ILE A 2 16.87 -5.63 20.14
C ILE A 2 15.75 -5.57 19.10
N GLY A 3 14.90 -6.61 19.07
CA GLY A 3 13.68 -6.68 18.29
C GLY A 3 12.43 -6.64 19.15
N TRP A 4 11.29 -6.46 18.51
CA TRP A 4 9.97 -6.52 19.13
C TRP A 4 9.18 -7.71 18.59
N ASP A 5 8.81 -8.64 19.47
CA ASP A 5 7.91 -9.74 19.13
C ASP A 5 6.45 -9.34 19.41
N SER A 6 5.71 -9.05 18.35
CA SER A 6 4.32 -8.62 18.46
C SER A 6 3.37 -9.72 18.91
N SER A 7 3.74 -10.99 18.75
CA SER A 7 2.92 -12.14 19.19
C SER A 7 3.03 -12.37 20.70
N ARG A 8 4.17 -12.03 21.27
CA ARG A 8 4.46 -12.18 22.70
C ARG A 8 4.41 -10.86 23.47
N ASP A 9 4.23 -9.74 22.76
CA ASP A 9 4.21 -8.39 23.32
C ASP A 9 5.46 -8.07 24.17
N CYS A 10 6.64 -8.48 23.70
CA CYS A 10 7.90 -8.30 24.42
C CYS A 10 9.09 -7.97 23.52
N PHE A 11 10.08 -7.32 24.11
CA PHE A 11 11.39 -7.15 23.46
C PHE A 11 12.25 -8.41 23.63
N TYR A 12 13.03 -8.72 22.62
CA TYR A 12 14.02 -9.80 22.67
C TYR A 12 15.36 -9.34 22.09
N HIS A 13 16.41 -9.99 22.52
CA HIS A 13 17.75 -9.83 21.95
C HIS A 13 18.04 -10.97 20.97
N GLY A 14 18.50 -10.63 19.76
CA GLY A 14 18.90 -11.70 18.84
C GLY A 14 18.86 -11.29 17.39
N TYR A 15 18.47 -12.25 16.56
CA TYR A 15 18.40 -12.17 15.11
C TYR A 15 17.07 -12.73 14.63
N ASP A 16 16.58 -12.21 13.49
CA ASP A 16 15.43 -12.74 12.77
C ASP A 16 15.90 -13.55 11.56
N LEU A 17 15.33 -14.72 11.41
CA LEU A 17 15.52 -15.52 10.20
C LEU A 17 14.46 -15.13 9.16
N TYR A 18 14.87 -14.41 8.14
CA TYR A 18 14.04 -14.15 6.98
C TYR A 18 14.18 -15.31 5.97
N MET A 19 13.08 -15.94 5.58
CA MET A 19 13.08 -17.07 4.69
C MET A 19 12.25 -16.79 3.45
N LEU A 20 12.84 -16.88 2.26
CA LEU A 20 12.10 -16.93 1.00
C LEU A 20 11.75 -18.40 0.73
N VAL A 21 10.46 -18.62 0.45
CA VAL A 21 9.90 -19.97 0.25
C VAL A 21 9.18 -20.01 -1.10
N ALA A 22 9.41 -21.06 -1.89
CA ALA A 22 8.62 -21.34 -3.08
C ALA A 22 7.38 -22.15 -2.65
N SER A 23 6.18 -21.62 -2.94
CA SER A 23 4.90 -22.19 -2.53
C SER A 23 4.01 -22.62 -3.70
N ASP A 24 4.62 -22.89 -4.84
CA ASP A 24 3.96 -23.33 -6.07
C ASP A 24 3.97 -24.85 -6.29
N SER A 25 4.43 -25.62 -5.31
CA SER A 25 4.50 -27.08 -5.30
C SER A 25 3.67 -27.67 -4.14
N GLU A 26 3.52 -28.99 -4.11
CA GLU A 26 2.83 -29.71 -3.02
C GLU A 26 3.47 -29.47 -1.63
N SER A 27 4.74 -29.10 -1.62
CA SER A 27 5.50 -28.81 -0.40
C SER A 27 6.18 -27.46 -0.52
N ASP A 28 6.01 -26.61 0.48
CA ASP A 28 6.72 -25.33 0.56
C ASP A 28 8.23 -25.57 0.62
N LEU A 29 8.96 -25.03 -0.34
CA LEU A 29 10.40 -25.26 -0.46
C LEU A 29 11.18 -24.02 -0.03
N PRO A 30 12.00 -24.08 1.06
CA PRO A 30 12.86 -22.97 1.43
C PRO A 30 13.92 -22.75 0.34
N VAL A 31 13.94 -21.52 -0.20
CA VAL A 31 14.82 -21.14 -1.32
C VAL A 31 16.03 -20.36 -0.84
N PHE A 32 15.80 -19.37 0.02
CA PHE A 32 16.88 -18.48 0.46
C PHE A 32 16.68 -18.00 1.89
N PRO A 33 17.56 -18.37 2.83
CA PRO A 33 17.58 -17.85 4.19
C PRO A 33 18.42 -16.59 4.28
N LEU A 34 17.98 -15.63 5.08
CA LEU A 34 18.78 -14.46 5.46
C LEU A 34 18.63 -14.18 6.95
N LEU A 35 19.74 -14.16 7.66
CA LEU A 35 19.77 -13.76 9.06
C LEU A 35 19.90 -12.23 9.14
N ASN A 36 18.95 -11.58 9.77
CA ASN A 36 18.93 -10.14 10.00
C ASN A 36 19.07 -9.83 11.49
N PRO A 37 19.65 -8.68 11.88
CA PRO A 37 19.51 -8.18 13.24
C PRO A 37 18.05 -8.00 13.59
N ALA A 38 17.66 -8.36 14.82
CA ALA A 38 16.28 -8.29 15.31
C ALA A 38 15.63 -6.89 15.22
N SER A 39 16.44 -5.83 15.18
CA SER A 39 15.97 -4.45 15.01
C SER A 39 15.58 -4.08 13.56
N ARG A 40 15.82 -4.97 12.61
CA ARG A 40 15.57 -4.67 11.18
C ARG A 40 14.12 -4.91 10.84
N HIS A 41 13.48 -3.89 10.23
CA HIS A 41 12.12 -4.01 9.74
C HIS A 41 12.02 -4.98 8.55
N ASP A 42 10.95 -5.79 8.50
CA ASP A 42 10.74 -6.86 7.51
C ASP A 42 10.81 -6.39 6.05
N SER A 43 10.27 -5.21 5.75
CA SER A 43 10.37 -4.64 4.39
C SER A 43 11.81 -4.39 3.94
N HIS A 44 12.73 -4.07 4.85
CA HIS A 44 14.17 -3.96 4.56
C HIS A 44 14.80 -5.34 4.44
N GLY A 45 14.41 -6.28 5.31
CA GLY A 45 14.81 -7.68 5.25
C GLY A 45 14.48 -8.29 3.90
N PHE A 46 13.25 -8.07 3.42
CA PHE A 46 12.79 -8.50 2.10
C PHE A 46 13.70 -8.00 0.97
N LEU A 47 13.91 -6.69 0.86
CA LEU A 47 14.70 -6.12 -0.23
C LEU A 47 16.15 -6.65 -0.21
N HIS A 48 16.72 -6.81 0.98
CA HIS A 48 18.06 -7.36 1.15
C HIS A 48 18.12 -8.85 0.77
N ALA A 49 17.16 -9.66 1.24
CA ALA A 49 17.07 -11.07 0.89
C ALA A 49 16.94 -11.28 -0.62
N PHE A 50 16.05 -10.50 -1.26
CA PHE A 50 15.84 -10.59 -2.71
C PHE A 50 17.05 -10.17 -3.52
N PHE A 51 17.71 -9.09 -3.14
CA PHE A 51 18.94 -8.66 -3.81
C PHE A 51 20.04 -9.71 -3.70
N ARG A 52 20.24 -10.28 -2.50
CA ARG A 52 21.22 -11.34 -2.25
C ARG A 52 20.86 -12.62 -3.00
N MET A 53 19.62 -13.06 -2.91
CA MET A 53 19.15 -14.25 -3.62
C MET A 53 19.43 -14.13 -5.12
N ARG A 54 19.10 -13.01 -5.76
CA ARG A 54 19.36 -12.79 -7.19
C ARG A 54 20.82 -12.82 -7.56
N SER A 55 21.72 -12.43 -6.67
CA SER A 55 23.17 -12.54 -6.93
C SER A 55 23.68 -13.98 -6.82
N PHE A 56 23.04 -14.81 -6.00
CA PHE A 56 23.42 -16.23 -5.87
C PHE A 56 22.68 -17.14 -6.84
N LEU A 57 21.44 -16.81 -7.16
CA LEU A 57 20.53 -17.58 -8.00
C LEU A 57 19.98 -16.69 -9.14
N PRO A 58 20.83 -16.22 -10.07
CA PRO A 58 20.43 -15.26 -11.10
C PRO A 58 19.36 -15.81 -12.06
N GLU A 59 19.33 -17.14 -12.24
CA GLU A 59 18.39 -17.81 -13.13
C GLU A 59 17.01 -18.05 -12.49
N PHE A 60 16.89 -17.79 -11.19
CA PHE A 60 15.62 -18.01 -10.48
C PHE A 60 14.62 -16.94 -10.86
N ASN A 61 13.61 -17.33 -11.64
CA ASN A 61 12.59 -16.41 -12.14
C ASN A 61 11.37 -16.42 -11.23
N ILE A 62 11.03 -15.24 -10.69
CA ILE A 62 9.89 -15.03 -9.81
C ILE A 62 8.89 -14.14 -10.53
N SER A 63 7.69 -14.65 -10.75
CA SER A 63 6.58 -13.92 -11.38
C SER A 63 5.57 -13.37 -10.37
N LYS A 64 5.39 -14.05 -9.23
CA LYS A 64 4.43 -13.70 -8.18
C LYS A 64 5.10 -13.72 -6.82
N LEU A 65 4.62 -12.88 -5.92
CA LEU A 65 5.15 -12.74 -4.58
C LEU A 65 4.01 -12.53 -3.60
N LEU A 66 3.96 -13.36 -2.54
CA LEU A 66 2.99 -13.24 -1.45
C LEU A 66 3.73 -12.73 -0.23
N LEU A 67 3.24 -11.65 0.37
CA LEU A 67 3.83 -11.01 1.53
C LEU A 67 2.74 -10.56 2.50
N ASP A 68 3.06 -10.55 3.77
CA ASP A 68 2.19 -10.02 4.82
C ASP A 68 2.20 -8.48 4.87
N SER A 69 1.39 -7.92 5.76
CA SER A 69 1.20 -6.48 5.91
C SER A 69 2.44 -5.72 6.40
N ALA A 70 3.45 -6.38 6.96
CA ALA A 70 4.71 -5.76 7.34
C ALA A 70 5.51 -5.25 6.12
N HIS A 71 5.21 -5.82 4.95
CA HIS A 71 5.83 -5.48 3.67
C HIS A 71 5.04 -4.42 2.87
N ASP A 72 3.90 -3.93 3.37
CA ASP A 72 3.10 -2.88 2.72
C ASP A 72 3.86 -1.54 2.73
N ALA A 73 4.85 -1.44 1.86
CA ALA A 73 5.73 -0.28 1.74
C ALA A 73 6.05 0.04 0.28
N MET A 74 6.01 1.31 -0.08
CA MET A 74 6.28 1.79 -1.45
C MET A 74 7.58 1.26 -2.08
N PRO A 75 8.70 1.10 -1.36
CA PRO A 75 9.90 0.52 -1.94
C PRO A 75 9.71 -0.91 -2.44
N VAL A 76 8.90 -1.73 -1.75
CA VAL A 76 8.58 -3.12 -2.14
C VAL A 76 7.81 -3.12 -3.45
N TYR A 77 6.73 -2.34 -3.57
CA TYR A 77 5.95 -2.22 -4.80
C TYR A 77 6.80 -1.72 -5.98
N LYS A 78 7.64 -0.71 -5.76
CA LYS A 78 8.54 -0.19 -6.80
C LYS A 78 9.55 -1.24 -7.25
N TYR A 79 10.07 -2.03 -6.32
CA TYR A 79 10.98 -3.11 -6.64
C TYR A 79 10.28 -4.17 -7.51
N CYS A 80 9.11 -4.63 -7.09
CA CYS A 80 8.31 -5.61 -7.82
C CYS A 80 7.99 -5.13 -9.24
N LYS A 81 7.51 -3.89 -9.38
CA LYS A 81 7.21 -3.28 -10.69
C LYS A 81 8.43 -3.25 -11.61
N ARG A 82 9.59 -2.83 -11.12
CA ARG A 82 10.82 -2.76 -11.91
C ARG A 82 11.31 -4.12 -12.38
N ASN A 83 10.98 -5.18 -11.65
CA ASN A 83 11.41 -6.53 -11.95
C ASN A 83 10.32 -7.41 -12.58
N GLY A 84 9.17 -6.85 -12.96
CA GLY A 84 8.07 -7.59 -13.58
C GLY A 84 7.40 -8.60 -12.64
N ILE A 85 7.49 -8.39 -11.32
CA ILE A 85 6.91 -9.27 -10.30
C ILE A 85 5.54 -8.73 -9.90
N THR A 86 4.53 -9.59 -9.86
CA THR A 86 3.20 -9.26 -9.34
C THR A 86 3.14 -9.48 -7.83
N PRO A 87 3.10 -8.42 -7.00
CA PRO A 87 3.01 -8.57 -5.56
C PRO A 87 1.57 -8.77 -5.09
N PHE A 88 1.37 -9.67 -4.15
CA PHE A 88 0.16 -9.84 -3.34
C PHE A 88 0.56 -9.56 -1.90
N ILE A 89 0.23 -8.37 -1.41
CA ILE A 89 0.64 -7.87 -0.09
C ILE A 89 -0.62 -7.50 0.69
N ASP A 90 -0.73 -8.01 1.91
CA ASP A 90 -1.79 -7.59 2.83
C ASP A 90 -1.61 -6.12 3.19
N LEU A 91 -2.72 -5.39 3.21
CA LEU A 91 -2.67 -3.96 3.53
C LEU A 91 -2.41 -3.74 5.02
N ASN A 92 -1.44 -2.90 5.32
CA ASN A 92 -1.12 -2.51 6.68
C ASN A 92 -2.15 -1.47 7.19
N GLU A 93 -2.95 -1.83 8.16
CA GLU A 93 -3.77 -0.89 8.91
C GLU A 93 -2.86 -0.03 9.81
N LYS A 94 -2.27 1.01 9.24
CA LYS A 94 -1.47 1.97 10.00
C LYS A 94 -2.27 2.47 11.20
N ARG A 95 -1.65 2.44 12.38
CA ARG A 95 -2.26 2.81 13.68
C ARG A 95 -3.18 4.03 13.54
N GLY A 96 -4.47 3.84 13.80
CA GLY A 96 -5.49 4.90 13.81
C GLY A 96 -6.10 5.25 12.45
N ILE A 97 -5.63 4.73 11.35
CA ILE A 97 -6.28 4.87 10.05
C ILE A 97 -6.96 3.53 9.74
N LYS A 98 -8.20 3.39 10.19
CA LYS A 98 -9.09 2.38 9.58
C LYS A 98 -9.24 2.82 8.13
N VAL A 99 -8.59 2.11 7.20
CA VAL A 99 -8.84 2.27 5.78
C VAL A 99 -10.28 1.84 5.56
N LYS A 100 -11.20 2.77 5.72
CA LYS A 100 -12.59 2.58 5.31
C LYS A 100 -12.55 2.57 3.79
N TYR A 101 -12.43 1.39 3.19
CA TYR A 101 -12.75 1.16 1.78
C TYR A 101 -14.25 1.37 1.56
N LYS A 102 -14.74 2.54 1.90
CA LYS A 102 -15.99 3.02 1.36
C LYS A 102 -15.63 3.73 0.07
N ASN A 103 -15.78 3.04 -1.04
CA ASN A 103 -15.91 3.68 -2.33
C ASN A 103 -17.20 4.52 -2.31
N ASP A 104 -17.15 5.66 -1.61
CA ASP A 104 -18.25 6.62 -1.57
C ASP A 104 -18.30 7.42 -2.89
N PHE A 105 -17.58 6.98 -3.91
CA PHE A 105 -17.56 7.57 -5.23
C PHE A 105 -17.27 6.48 -6.28
N THR A 106 -17.68 6.76 -7.51
CA THR A 106 -17.34 5.96 -8.69
C THR A 106 -16.48 6.80 -9.64
N ILE A 107 -15.80 6.15 -10.58
CA ILE A 107 -15.06 6.86 -11.63
C ILE A 107 -15.92 6.91 -12.88
N GLY A 108 -16.18 8.11 -13.36
CA GLY A 108 -16.88 8.32 -14.63
C GLY A 108 -16.05 7.84 -15.85
N LYS A 109 -16.69 7.66 -16.99
CA LYS A 109 -16.02 7.23 -18.25
C LYS A 109 -14.87 8.16 -18.68
N ASP A 110 -14.91 9.40 -18.23
CA ASP A 110 -13.91 10.45 -18.48
C ASP A 110 -12.82 10.51 -17.40
N GLY A 111 -12.80 9.55 -16.46
CA GLY A 111 -11.84 9.50 -15.38
C GLY A 111 -12.10 10.47 -14.21
N VAL A 112 -13.22 11.21 -14.25
CA VAL A 112 -13.58 12.13 -13.17
C VAL A 112 -14.38 11.39 -12.11
N PRO A 113 -14.09 11.59 -10.80
CA PRO A 113 -14.89 11.00 -9.73
C PRO A 113 -16.33 11.52 -9.73
N VAL A 114 -17.26 10.62 -9.45
CA VAL A 114 -18.69 10.89 -9.29
C VAL A 114 -19.05 10.51 -7.85
N CYS A 115 -19.66 11.42 -7.11
CA CYS A 115 -20.02 11.18 -5.72
C CYS A 115 -21.21 10.19 -5.61
N LYS A 116 -21.55 9.76 -4.39
CA LYS A 116 -22.66 8.83 -4.14
C LYS A 116 -24.04 9.32 -4.63
N GLU A 117 -24.20 10.63 -4.73
CA GLU A 117 -25.42 11.27 -5.26
C GLU A 117 -25.41 11.39 -6.80
N GLY A 118 -24.48 10.73 -7.48
CA GLY A 118 -24.39 10.74 -8.94
C GLY A 118 -23.82 12.03 -9.54
N LEU A 119 -23.29 12.95 -8.75
CA LEU A 119 -22.78 14.23 -9.24
C LEU A 119 -21.26 14.17 -9.49
N ARG A 120 -20.85 14.73 -10.65
CA ARG A 120 -19.42 14.85 -10.99
C ARG A 120 -18.72 15.78 -9.99
N MET A 121 -17.57 15.34 -9.49
CA MET A 121 -16.76 16.15 -8.57
C MET A 121 -15.98 17.21 -9.34
N ASN A 122 -15.81 18.38 -8.72
CA ASN A 122 -15.06 19.49 -9.28
C ASN A 122 -13.55 19.27 -9.08
N HIS A 123 -12.77 19.57 -10.11
CA HIS A 123 -11.32 19.61 -10.02
C HIS A 123 -10.90 20.71 -9.00
N ASP A 124 -10.05 20.34 -8.05
CA ASP A 124 -9.60 21.22 -6.93
C ASP A 124 -8.07 21.29 -6.84
N GLY A 125 -7.41 21.19 -7.98
CA GLY A 125 -5.96 21.31 -8.10
C GLY A 125 -5.25 19.97 -8.27
N SER A 126 -3.94 20.06 -8.44
CA SER A 126 -3.03 18.91 -8.53
C SER A 126 -1.89 19.06 -7.53
N GLU A 127 -1.38 17.91 -7.07
CA GLU A 127 -0.20 17.82 -6.22
C GLU A 127 0.90 17.05 -6.96
N PRO A 128 1.71 17.72 -7.79
CA PRO A 128 2.72 17.03 -8.63
C PRO A 128 3.74 16.26 -7.81
N SER A 129 4.12 16.77 -6.62
CA SER A 129 5.06 16.10 -5.72
C SER A 129 4.55 14.75 -5.20
N LYS A 130 3.24 14.50 -5.26
CA LYS A 130 2.58 13.27 -4.85
C LYS A 130 1.94 12.53 -6.02
N ASN A 131 2.16 12.99 -7.25
CA ASN A 131 1.58 12.44 -8.46
C ASN A 131 0.07 12.20 -8.34
N ARG A 132 -0.68 13.20 -7.90
CA ARG A 132 -2.12 13.07 -7.71
C ARG A 132 -2.89 14.33 -8.06
N ILE A 133 -4.14 14.11 -8.50
CA ILE A 133 -5.13 15.14 -8.80
C ILE A 133 -6.17 15.13 -7.69
N LYS A 134 -6.56 16.30 -7.25
CA LYS A 134 -7.53 16.51 -6.20
C LYS A 134 -8.87 16.91 -6.79
N TYR A 135 -9.93 16.27 -6.31
CA TYR A 135 -11.31 16.59 -6.63
C TYR A 135 -12.10 16.89 -5.38
N ARG A 136 -13.12 17.72 -5.50
CA ARG A 136 -13.98 18.15 -4.39
C ARG A 136 -15.45 17.97 -4.74
N CYS A 137 -16.26 17.72 -3.70
CA CYS A 137 -17.71 17.67 -3.80
C CYS A 137 -18.25 18.95 -4.46
N PRO A 138 -19.10 18.83 -5.52
CA PRO A 138 -19.65 20.00 -6.23
C PRO A 138 -20.65 20.81 -5.38
N LEU A 139 -21.30 20.16 -4.43
CA LEU A 139 -22.30 20.80 -3.54
C LEU A 139 -21.71 21.39 -2.26
N ALA A 140 -20.40 21.25 -2.05
CA ALA A 140 -19.77 21.78 -0.86
C ALA A 140 -19.46 23.27 -1.02
N SER A 141 -19.95 24.05 -0.08
CA SER A 141 -19.62 25.46 0.10
C SER A 141 -18.65 25.64 1.26
N ARG A 142 -17.64 26.49 1.06
CA ARG A 142 -16.68 26.85 2.14
C ARG A 142 -17.34 27.40 3.41
N LYS A 143 -18.55 27.92 3.27
CA LYS A 143 -19.30 28.56 4.36
C LYS A 143 -20.26 27.59 5.05
N TYR A 144 -20.93 26.71 4.28
CA TYR A 144 -22.07 25.92 4.76
C TYR A 144 -21.85 24.40 4.68
N GLY A 145 -20.70 23.94 4.21
CA GLY A 145 -20.45 22.50 4.04
C GLY A 145 -21.18 21.91 2.84
N CYS A 146 -21.50 20.62 2.91
CA CYS A 146 -22.23 19.90 1.88
C CYS A 146 -23.73 20.07 2.03
N SER A 147 -24.43 20.38 0.95
CA SER A 147 -25.89 20.57 0.92
C SER A 147 -26.68 19.28 0.59
N CYS A 148 -26.02 18.11 0.58
CA CYS A 148 -26.70 16.83 0.40
C CYS A 148 -27.61 16.50 1.59
N GLU A 149 -28.71 15.80 1.35
CA GLU A 149 -29.62 15.28 2.40
C GLU A 149 -28.84 14.36 3.37
N HIS A 150 -27.93 13.54 2.82
CA HIS A 150 -27.05 12.68 3.61
C HIS A 150 -25.56 13.00 3.35
N PRO A 151 -24.99 13.99 4.07
CA PRO A 151 -23.61 14.39 3.87
C PRO A 151 -22.62 13.21 4.02
N CYS A 152 -21.70 13.09 3.07
CA CYS A 152 -20.65 12.04 3.12
C CYS A 152 -19.39 12.52 3.86
N SER A 153 -19.37 13.74 4.38
CA SER A 153 -18.25 14.33 5.10
C SER A 153 -18.74 15.47 5.99
N ASP A 154 -18.22 15.50 7.21
CA ASP A 154 -18.46 16.61 8.18
C ASP A 154 -17.58 17.84 7.89
N SER A 155 -16.72 17.75 6.89
CA SER A 155 -15.84 18.83 6.50
C SER A 155 -16.62 19.96 5.83
N LYS A 156 -16.37 21.21 6.25
CA LYS A 156 -16.90 22.42 5.58
C LYS A 156 -16.55 22.52 4.08
N TYR A 157 -15.54 21.74 3.64
CA TYR A 157 -15.13 21.65 2.24
C TYR A 157 -15.79 20.48 1.50
N GLY A 158 -16.63 19.70 2.20
CA GLY A 158 -17.22 18.47 1.67
C GLY A 158 -16.23 17.34 1.45
N ARG A 159 -16.66 16.32 0.73
CA ARG A 159 -15.79 15.18 0.37
C ARG A 159 -14.70 15.60 -0.60
N THR A 160 -13.47 15.21 -0.29
CA THR A 160 -12.32 15.36 -1.17
C THR A 160 -11.83 13.99 -1.60
N VAL A 161 -11.54 13.82 -2.89
CA VAL A 161 -10.99 12.60 -3.48
C VAL A 161 -9.66 12.94 -4.15
N HIS A 162 -8.66 12.09 -3.95
CA HIS A 162 -7.39 12.19 -4.63
C HIS A 162 -7.23 10.99 -5.56
N LEU A 163 -7.05 11.24 -6.85
CA LEU A 163 -6.73 10.22 -7.83
C LEU A 163 -5.25 10.29 -8.18
N ALA A 164 -4.61 9.12 -8.23
CA ALA A 164 -3.25 9.02 -8.73
C ALA A 164 -3.21 9.39 -10.22
N THR A 165 -2.18 10.10 -10.65
CA THR A 165 -1.90 10.25 -12.08
C THR A 165 -1.36 8.94 -12.65
N LYS A 166 -1.43 8.75 -13.98
CA LYS A 166 -1.01 7.50 -14.65
C LYS A 166 0.40 7.04 -14.33
N ASP A 167 1.24 7.94 -13.86
CA ASP A 167 2.66 7.68 -13.53
C ASP A 167 2.86 7.21 -12.08
N ASN A 168 1.79 7.14 -11.29
CA ASN A 168 1.86 6.62 -9.94
C ASN A 168 1.51 5.12 -9.97
N PRO A 169 2.44 4.23 -9.53
CA PRO A 169 2.18 2.79 -9.48
C PRO A 169 1.10 2.44 -8.46
#